data_f72e341bfc05d6f95f1919be96342199
#
_entry.id   f72e341bfc05d6f95f1919be96342199
#
_cell.length_a   1.000
_cell.length_b   1.000
_cell.length_c   1.000
_cell.angle_alpha   90.00
_cell.angle_beta   90.00
_cell.angle_gamma   90.00
#
_symmetry.space_group_name_H-M   'P 1'
#
loop_
_entity.id
_entity.type
_entity.pdbx_description
1 polymer ?
#
loop_
_entity_poly.entity_id
_entity_poly.type
_entity_poly.pdbx_seq_one_letter_code
_entity_poly.pdbx_strand_id
1 'polypeptide(L)'
;FCVTEGGETSSVIGTILTAWRQYGDPTGRHDDESAGNLYFAYNNPDERLLPFNRSRSVIENNGITKLNFTTGPQGITGSTRLQATTSETFILGAVMEEALYRILGDFLDEKELADLGFEKGLDLAGRLLSFDDVRKSVDDRASDIARFTELEASTYAAHHFSTYFAREAMVTVFIDSTERSPTFKLFPPDTVGEPRRNSWIPVWTDS
;
A
#
# COMPACT_ATOMS: atom_id res chain seq x y z
N PHE A 1 7.94 10.01 3.72
CA PHE A 1 7.63 9.01 2.65
C PHE A 1 6.44 9.47 1.83
N CYS A 2 6.57 9.40 0.50
CA CYS A 2 5.48 9.54 -0.46
C CYS A 2 5.42 8.27 -1.32
N VAL A 3 4.24 7.65 -1.41
CA VAL A 3 4.05 6.35 -2.05
C VAL A 3 3.02 6.47 -3.16
N THR A 4 3.31 5.91 -4.32
CA THR A 4 2.38 5.88 -5.46
C THR A 4 2.69 4.69 -6.34
N GLU A 5 1.79 3.74 -6.46
CA GLU A 5 1.98 2.51 -7.21
C GLU A 5 2.37 2.76 -8.67
N GLY A 6 1.73 3.74 -9.29
CA GLY A 6 1.97 4.08 -10.70
C GLY A 6 3.15 5.03 -10.95
N GLY A 7 3.62 5.75 -9.95
CA GLY A 7 4.68 6.75 -10.10
C GLY A 7 4.24 8.07 -10.74
N GLU A 8 2.94 8.28 -11.02
CA GLU A 8 2.39 9.44 -11.74
C GLU A 8 1.30 10.22 -10.99
N THR A 9 0.98 9.83 -9.74
CA THR A 9 -0.09 10.46 -8.96
C THR A 9 0.28 11.90 -8.64
N SER A 10 -0.46 12.85 -9.21
CA SER A 10 -0.15 14.28 -9.15
C SER A 10 -0.08 14.85 -7.73
N SER A 11 -0.98 14.41 -6.85
CA SER A 11 -0.99 14.83 -5.44
C SER A 11 0.26 14.35 -4.70
N VAL A 12 0.66 13.10 -4.90
CA VAL A 12 1.85 12.50 -4.27
C VAL A 12 3.13 13.18 -4.76
N ILE A 13 3.25 13.38 -6.08
CA ILE A 13 4.37 14.11 -6.69
C ILE A 13 4.43 15.56 -6.18
N GLY A 14 3.28 16.24 -6.14
CA GLY A 14 3.20 17.60 -5.60
C GLY A 14 3.65 17.68 -4.15
N THR A 15 3.28 16.70 -3.34
CA THR A 15 3.67 16.63 -1.92
C THR A 15 5.17 16.46 -1.76
N ILE A 16 5.80 15.49 -2.43
CA ILE A 16 7.25 15.26 -2.29
C ILE A 16 8.08 16.44 -2.82
N LEU A 17 7.67 17.04 -3.94
CA LEU A 17 8.36 18.22 -4.48
C LEU A 17 8.19 19.46 -3.58
N THR A 18 7.06 19.61 -2.91
CA THR A 18 6.84 20.68 -1.94
C THR A 18 7.70 20.45 -0.70
N ALA A 19 7.73 19.24 -0.19
CA ALA A 19 8.59 18.86 0.92
C ALA A 19 10.08 19.08 0.59
N TRP A 20 10.49 18.71 -0.62
CA TRP A 20 11.87 18.97 -1.08
C TRP A 20 12.21 20.45 -1.14
N ARG A 21 11.31 21.30 -1.61
CA ARG A 21 11.53 22.76 -1.64
C ARG A 21 11.60 23.39 -0.24
N GLN A 22 10.89 22.82 0.72
CA GLN A 22 10.78 23.36 2.07
C GLN A 22 11.85 22.81 3.02
N TYR A 23 12.17 21.52 2.91
CA TYR A 23 13.02 20.79 3.85
C TYR A 23 14.24 20.14 3.21
N GLY A 24 14.24 19.96 1.89
CA GLY A 24 15.43 19.60 1.14
C GLY A 24 16.43 20.75 1.12
N ASP A 25 17.65 20.50 0.72
CA ASP A 25 18.62 21.56 0.46
C ASP A 25 18.81 21.80 -1.05
N PRO A 26 17.88 22.53 -1.71
CA PRO A 26 18.00 22.84 -3.13
C PRO A 26 19.19 23.76 -3.43
N THR A 27 19.84 24.34 -2.41
CA THR A 27 20.95 25.26 -2.55
C THR A 27 22.31 24.67 -2.17
N GLY A 28 22.33 23.47 -1.58
CA GLY A 28 23.54 22.80 -1.09
C GLY A 28 24.25 23.57 0.01
N ARG A 29 23.51 24.36 0.80
CA ARG A 29 24.08 25.24 1.85
C ARG A 29 23.92 24.67 3.26
N HIS A 30 23.17 23.60 3.42
CA HIS A 30 23.02 22.91 4.70
C HIS A 30 23.91 21.68 4.72
N ASP A 31 24.51 21.43 5.86
CA ASP A 31 25.18 20.19 6.18
C ASP A 31 24.18 19.01 6.15
N ASP A 32 24.65 17.82 5.86
CA ASP A 32 23.84 16.61 5.66
C ASP A 32 22.84 16.31 6.80
N GLU A 33 23.08 16.84 7.99
CA GLU A 33 22.21 16.61 9.16
C GLU A 33 20.91 17.45 9.15
N SER A 34 20.83 18.51 8.35
CA SER A 34 19.64 19.38 8.28
C SER A 34 18.78 19.13 7.04
N ALA A 35 19.27 18.36 6.08
CA ALA A 35 18.51 17.95 4.91
C ALA A 35 17.48 16.89 5.30
N GLY A 36 16.20 17.15 5.06
CA GLY A 36 15.13 16.19 5.33
C GLY A 36 15.32 14.90 4.50
N ASN A 37 15.17 13.76 5.15
CA ASN A 37 15.16 12.47 4.46
C ASN A 37 13.86 12.32 3.68
N LEU A 38 13.90 12.45 2.36
CA LEU A 38 12.76 12.40 1.47
C LEU A 38 12.80 11.13 0.63
N TYR A 39 11.74 10.32 0.73
CA TYR A 39 11.63 9.04 0.04
C TYR A 39 10.39 9.02 -0.85
N PHE A 40 10.59 8.62 -2.11
CA PHE A 40 9.53 8.43 -3.09
C PHE A 40 9.50 6.98 -3.55
N ALA A 41 8.43 6.27 -3.20
CA ALA A 41 8.22 4.85 -3.52
C ALA A 41 7.24 4.71 -4.68
N TYR A 42 7.55 3.82 -5.62
CA TYR A 42 6.72 3.55 -6.80
C TYR A 42 7.04 2.18 -7.42
N ASN A 43 6.18 1.72 -8.34
CA ASN A 43 6.24 0.37 -8.89
C ASN A 43 6.23 0.32 -10.43
N ASN A 44 6.77 1.31 -11.11
CA ASN A 44 6.99 1.25 -12.55
C ASN A 44 8.47 1.44 -12.88
N PRO A 45 8.97 0.83 -13.96
CA PRO A 45 10.33 1.07 -14.41
C PRO A 45 10.55 2.55 -14.74
N ASP A 46 11.72 3.07 -14.41
CA ASP A 46 12.08 4.48 -14.63
C ASP A 46 11.92 4.86 -16.11
N GLU A 47 12.28 3.97 -17.03
CA GLU A 47 12.20 4.20 -18.47
C GLU A 47 10.76 4.46 -18.93
N ARG A 48 9.77 3.95 -18.21
CA ARG A 48 8.35 4.21 -18.49
C ARG A 48 7.87 5.53 -17.89
N LEU A 49 8.51 6.03 -16.86
CA LEU A 49 8.13 7.23 -16.13
C LEU A 49 8.86 8.48 -16.63
N LEU A 50 10.09 8.37 -17.05
CA LEU A 50 10.90 9.48 -17.54
C LEU A 50 10.29 10.27 -18.71
N PRO A 51 9.48 9.68 -19.62
CA PRO A 51 8.77 10.46 -20.64
C PRO A 51 7.73 11.47 -20.09
N PHE A 52 7.25 11.27 -18.87
CA PHE A 52 6.24 12.13 -18.23
C PHE A 52 6.91 13.19 -17.37
N ASN A 53 6.60 14.45 -17.61
CA ASN A 53 7.23 15.59 -16.93
C ASN A 53 7.10 15.53 -15.39
N ARG A 54 5.96 15.06 -14.88
CA ARG A 54 5.73 14.96 -13.43
C ARG A 54 6.65 13.96 -12.78
N SER A 55 6.64 12.71 -13.23
CA SER A 55 7.52 11.66 -12.69
C SER A 55 8.98 12.01 -12.88
N ARG A 56 9.34 12.51 -14.07
CA ARG A 56 10.71 12.94 -14.37
C ARG A 56 11.23 13.92 -13.35
N SER A 57 10.41 14.91 -12.95
CA SER A 57 10.83 15.93 -11.99
C SER A 57 11.19 15.39 -10.60
N VAL A 58 10.70 14.20 -10.25
CA VAL A 58 11.06 13.49 -9.01
C VAL A 58 12.21 12.53 -9.26
N ILE A 59 12.13 11.72 -10.34
CA ILE A 59 13.12 10.68 -10.63
C ILE A 59 14.51 11.28 -10.86
N GLU A 60 14.61 12.40 -11.55
CA GLU A 60 15.88 13.10 -11.80
C GLU A 60 16.34 13.99 -10.62
N ASN A 61 15.53 14.15 -9.59
CA ASN A 61 15.89 14.97 -8.44
C ASN A 61 16.81 14.22 -7.47
N ASN A 62 18.06 14.66 -7.35
CA ASN A 62 19.05 14.01 -6.48
C ASN A 62 18.78 14.24 -4.98
N GLY A 63 17.96 15.22 -4.60
CA GLY A 63 17.56 15.47 -3.21
C GLY A 63 16.42 14.58 -2.72
N ILE A 64 15.95 13.64 -3.54
CA ILE A 64 14.89 12.70 -3.21
C ILE A 64 15.42 11.29 -3.42
N THR A 65 15.32 10.44 -2.41
CA THR A 65 15.65 9.01 -2.51
C THR A 65 14.51 8.26 -3.20
N LYS A 66 14.81 7.57 -4.30
CA LYS A 66 13.85 6.76 -5.04
C LYS A 66 13.87 5.32 -4.54
N LEU A 67 12.68 4.78 -4.25
CA LEU A 67 12.45 3.39 -3.88
C LEU A 67 11.59 2.76 -4.97
N ASN A 68 12.26 2.18 -5.98
CA ASN A 68 11.58 1.53 -7.10
C ASN A 68 11.32 0.06 -6.77
N PHE A 69 10.04 -0.31 -6.63
CA PHE A 69 9.59 -1.68 -6.34
C PHE A 69 9.00 -2.38 -7.56
N THR A 70 9.53 -2.12 -8.74
CA THR A 70 9.00 -2.71 -9.99
C THR A 70 8.81 -4.23 -9.88
N THR A 71 7.55 -4.66 -9.96
CA THR A 71 7.14 -6.08 -9.89
C THR A 71 6.84 -6.67 -11.28
N GLY A 72 6.99 -5.89 -12.34
CA GLY A 72 6.60 -6.28 -13.70
C GLY A 72 5.12 -6.02 -14.02
N PRO A 73 4.58 -6.66 -15.07
CA PRO A 73 3.19 -6.46 -15.48
C PRO A 73 2.21 -6.85 -14.38
N GLN A 74 1.17 -6.03 -14.20
CA GLN A 74 0.08 -6.34 -13.27
C GLN A 74 -0.79 -7.48 -13.81
N GLY A 75 -1.42 -8.26 -12.91
CA GLY A 75 -2.33 -9.34 -13.29
C GLY A 75 -3.52 -8.87 -14.14
N ILE A 76 -3.97 -7.61 -13.94
CA ILE A 76 -4.89 -6.89 -14.81
C ILE A 76 -4.19 -5.63 -15.28
N THR A 77 -4.04 -5.44 -16.58
CA THR A 77 -3.34 -4.28 -17.15
C THR A 77 -3.93 -2.97 -16.62
N GLY A 78 -3.07 -2.12 -16.09
CA GLY A 78 -3.43 -0.82 -15.50
C GLY A 78 -4.02 -0.88 -14.09
N SER A 79 -4.22 -2.06 -13.52
CA SER A 79 -4.68 -2.20 -12.13
C SER A 79 -3.49 -2.35 -11.17
N THR A 80 -3.01 -1.23 -10.64
CA THR A 80 -1.90 -1.18 -9.69
C THR A 80 -2.25 -1.74 -8.30
N ARG A 81 -3.54 -1.97 -8.03
CA ARG A 81 -4.06 -2.57 -6.78
C ARG A 81 -3.62 -4.00 -6.51
N LEU A 82 -3.07 -4.68 -7.52
CA LEU A 82 -2.62 -6.05 -7.41
C LEU A 82 -1.17 -6.11 -6.89
N GLN A 83 -0.23 -6.45 -7.75
CA GLN A 83 1.16 -6.67 -7.34
C GLN A 83 1.84 -5.39 -6.80
N ALA A 84 1.56 -4.21 -7.38
CA ALA A 84 2.17 -2.97 -6.95
C ALA A 84 1.77 -2.61 -5.51
N THR A 85 0.48 -2.53 -5.23
CA THR A 85 -0.03 -2.28 -3.87
C THR A 85 0.46 -3.33 -2.88
N THR A 86 0.44 -4.61 -3.26
CA THR A 86 0.90 -5.70 -2.39
C THR A 86 2.37 -5.53 -2.02
N SER A 87 3.25 -5.30 -2.99
CA SER A 87 4.69 -5.17 -2.75
C SER A 87 5.01 -3.92 -1.93
N GLU A 88 4.43 -2.78 -2.27
CA GLU A 88 4.67 -1.54 -1.56
C GLU A 88 4.14 -1.59 -0.12
N THR A 89 2.93 -2.07 0.08
CA THR A 89 2.35 -2.20 1.43
C THR A 89 3.18 -3.15 2.29
N PHE A 90 3.59 -4.29 1.74
CA PHE A 90 4.35 -5.26 2.49
C PHE A 90 5.77 -4.75 2.85
N ILE A 91 6.51 -4.26 1.86
CA ILE A 91 7.90 -3.82 2.07
C ILE A 91 7.94 -2.59 2.98
N LEU A 92 7.13 -1.57 2.69
CA LEU A 92 7.12 -0.35 3.50
C LEU A 92 6.54 -0.60 4.89
N GLY A 93 5.55 -1.47 5.01
CA GLY A 93 5.02 -1.91 6.30
C GLY A 93 6.08 -2.58 7.16
N ALA A 94 6.84 -3.53 6.61
CA ALA A 94 7.94 -4.19 7.29
C ALA A 94 9.04 -3.21 7.74
N VAL A 95 9.40 -2.26 6.88
CA VAL A 95 10.39 -1.21 7.21
C VAL A 95 9.88 -0.32 8.34
N MET A 96 8.63 0.10 8.30
CA MET A 96 8.02 0.94 9.34
C MET A 96 7.91 0.19 10.67
N GLU A 97 7.50 -1.07 10.63
CA GLU A 97 7.40 -1.91 11.83
C GLU A 97 8.77 -2.11 12.49
N GLU A 98 9.80 -2.39 11.70
CA GLU A 98 11.17 -2.50 12.21
C GLU A 98 11.67 -1.17 12.79
N ALA A 99 11.40 -0.05 12.13
CA ALA A 99 11.78 1.27 12.63
C ALA A 99 11.08 1.59 13.97
N LEU A 100 9.79 1.30 14.07
CA LEU A 100 9.02 1.47 15.32
C LEU A 100 9.55 0.55 16.43
N TYR A 101 9.83 -0.71 16.12
CA TYR A 101 10.41 -1.65 17.09
C TYR A 101 11.71 -1.12 17.68
N ARG A 102 12.60 -0.58 16.84
CA ARG A 102 13.88 -0.01 17.31
C ARG A 102 13.69 1.24 18.16
N ILE A 103 12.83 2.17 17.72
CA ILE A 103 12.57 3.40 18.47
C ILE A 103 11.91 3.09 19.81
N LEU A 104 10.91 2.23 19.83
CA LEU A 104 10.18 1.88 21.05
C LEU A 104 11.04 1.06 22.00
N GLY A 105 11.98 0.26 21.50
CA GLY A 105 12.92 -0.51 22.30
C GLY A 105 13.87 0.34 23.16
N ASP A 106 14.00 1.64 22.85
CA ASP A 106 14.73 2.59 23.72
C ASP A 106 13.90 3.03 24.94
N PHE A 107 12.59 2.78 24.96
CA PHE A 107 11.65 3.31 25.96
C PHE A 107 10.84 2.22 26.66
N LEU A 108 10.58 1.09 25.99
CA LEU A 108 9.72 0.01 26.44
C LEU A 108 10.51 -1.27 26.70
N ASP A 109 10.04 -2.07 27.66
CA ASP A 109 10.62 -3.38 27.88
C ASP A 109 10.08 -4.44 26.88
N GLU A 110 10.68 -5.64 26.91
CA GLU A 110 10.33 -6.72 25.97
C GLU A 110 8.87 -7.18 26.11
N LYS A 111 8.30 -7.09 27.30
CA LYS A 111 6.92 -7.48 27.54
C LYS A 111 5.96 -6.43 26.94
N GLU A 112 6.25 -5.16 27.18
CA GLU A 112 5.47 -4.06 26.62
C GLU A 112 5.51 -4.07 25.09
N LEU A 113 6.67 -4.36 24.48
CA LEU A 113 6.78 -4.53 23.04
C LEU A 113 5.96 -5.72 22.51
N ALA A 114 5.98 -6.85 23.23
CA ALA A 114 5.18 -8.01 22.87
C ALA A 114 3.66 -7.74 23.03
N ASP A 115 3.25 -7.00 24.06
CA ASP A 115 1.86 -6.59 24.28
C ASP A 115 1.37 -5.65 23.13
N LEU A 116 2.28 -4.91 22.49
CA LEU A 116 2.01 -4.13 21.28
C LEU A 116 2.04 -4.96 19.99
N GLY A 117 2.36 -6.24 20.06
CA GLY A 117 2.37 -7.17 18.93
C GLY A 117 3.72 -7.29 18.22
N PHE A 118 4.80 -6.71 18.75
CA PHE A 118 6.13 -6.90 18.16
C PHE A 118 6.70 -8.26 18.53
N GLU A 119 7.27 -8.95 17.55
CA GLU A 119 7.89 -10.26 17.72
C GLU A 119 9.40 -10.11 17.98
N LYS A 120 9.86 -10.62 19.13
CA LYS A 120 11.26 -10.58 19.49
C LYS A 120 12.14 -11.40 18.55
N GLY A 121 13.22 -10.80 18.07
CA GLY A 121 14.22 -11.48 17.23
C GLY A 121 13.83 -11.59 15.76
N LEU A 122 12.68 -11.04 15.36
CA LEU A 122 12.28 -10.93 13.97
C LEU A 122 12.83 -9.62 13.41
N ASP A 123 13.97 -9.69 12.74
CA ASP A 123 14.56 -8.54 12.05
C ASP A 123 13.87 -8.24 10.69
N LEU A 124 14.26 -7.15 10.05
CA LEU A 124 13.70 -6.76 8.76
C LEU A 124 13.82 -7.87 7.69
N ALA A 125 14.94 -8.59 7.67
CA ALA A 125 15.12 -9.68 6.71
C ALA A 125 14.15 -10.82 6.96
N GLY A 126 13.96 -11.21 8.23
CA GLY A 126 12.97 -12.21 8.64
C GLY A 126 11.55 -11.79 8.28
N ARG A 127 11.19 -10.52 8.53
CA ARG A 127 9.88 -9.97 8.15
C ARG A 127 9.65 -10.05 6.63
N LEU A 128 10.65 -9.69 5.83
CA LEU A 128 10.54 -9.76 4.37
C LEU A 128 10.44 -11.22 3.86
N LEU A 129 11.16 -12.14 4.48
CA LEU A 129 11.09 -13.56 4.13
C LEU A 129 9.75 -14.21 4.50
N SER A 130 9.04 -13.70 5.52
CA SER A 130 7.71 -14.19 5.90
C SER A 130 6.66 -14.05 4.79
N PHE A 131 6.91 -13.20 3.80
CA PHE A 131 6.03 -13.09 2.61
C PHE A 131 5.88 -14.40 1.85
N ASP A 132 6.94 -15.21 1.77
CA ASP A 132 6.85 -16.51 1.10
C ASP A 132 5.92 -17.47 1.84
N ASP A 133 5.84 -17.39 3.15
CA ASP A 133 4.90 -18.20 3.95
C ASP A 133 3.45 -17.71 3.77
N VAL A 134 3.24 -16.40 3.69
CA VAL A 134 1.93 -15.83 3.31
C VAL A 134 1.52 -16.31 1.92
N ARG A 135 2.42 -16.21 0.94
CA ARG A 135 2.19 -16.69 -0.43
C ARG A 135 1.81 -18.17 -0.47
N LYS A 136 2.58 -19.03 0.21
CA LYS A 136 2.27 -20.47 0.32
C LYS A 136 0.92 -20.69 0.94
N SER A 137 0.60 -20.00 2.03
CA SER A 137 -0.71 -20.12 2.69
C SER A 137 -1.87 -19.74 1.78
N VAL A 138 -1.69 -18.75 0.90
CA VAL A 138 -2.69 -18.38 -0.11
C VAL A 138 -2.79 -19.46 -1.19
N ASP A 139 -1.67 -19.96 -1.70
CA ASP A 139 -1.64 -21.03 -2.70
C ASP A 139 -2.34 -22.31 -2.19
N ASP A 140 -2.09 -22.68 -0.92
CA ASP A 140 -2.72 -23.84 -0.27
C ASP A 140 -4.25 -23.67 -0.13
N ARG A 141 -4.76 -22.44 -0.16
CA ARG A 141 -6.19 -22.09 -0.10
C ARG A 141 -6.80 -21.74 -1.45
N ALA A 142 -6.08 -21.93 -2.54
CA ALA A 142 -6.55 -21.56 -3.89
C ALA A 142 -7.92 -22.18 -4.23
N SER A 143 -8.18 -23.42 -3.81
CA SER A 143 -9.47 -24.07 -4.03
C SER A 143 -10.62 -23.41 -3.25
N ASP A 144 -10.37 -22.97 -2.02
CA ASP A 144 -11.36 -22.25 -1.21
C ASP A 144 -11.64 -20.87 -1.81
N ILE A 145 -10.59 -20.15 -2.23
CA ILE A 145 -10.72 -18.87 -2.91
C ILE A 145 -11.53 -19.00 -4.19
N ALA A 146 -11.28 -20.04 -5.00
CA ALA A 146 -12.04 -20.33 -6.22
C ALA A 146 -13.53 -20.56 -5.91
N ARG A 147 -13.85 -21.30 -4.85
CA ARG A 147 -15.25 -21.52 -4.43
C ARG A 147 -15.94 -20.22 -4.00
N PHE A 148 -15.26 -19.36 -3.25
CA PHE A 148 -15.81 -18.05 -2.89
C PHE A 148 -16.02 -17.16 -4.11
N THR A 149 -15.09 -17.17 -5.07
CA THR A 149 -15.21 -16.43 -6.33
C THR A 149 -16.42 -16.91 -7.15
N GLU A 150 -16.65 -18.23 -7.23
CA GLU A 150 -17.80 -18.81 -7.91
C GLU A 150 -19.12 -18.43 -7.21
N LEU A 151 -19.15 -18.49 -5.88
CA LEU A 151 -20.31 -18.07 -5.09
C LEU A 151 -20.64 -16.61 -5.32
N GLU A 152 -19.63 -15.73 -5.29
CA GLU A 152 -19.80 -14.30 -5.54
C GLU A 152 -20.28 -14.04 -6.96
N ALA A 153 -19.67 -14.67 -7.96
CA ALA A 153 -20.10 -14.55 -9.35
C ALA A 153 -21.57 -14.99 -9.55
N SER A 154 -21.95 -16.07 -8.91
CA SER A 154 -23.33 -16.59 -8.94
C SER A 154 -24.31 -15.62 -8.27
N THR A 155 -23.90 -15.01 -7.15
CA THR A 155 -24.69 -14.01 -6.42
C THR A 155 -24.96 -12.80 -7.32
N TYR A 156 -23.95 -12.30 -8.01
CA TYR A 156 -24.11 -11.16 -8.93
C TYR A 156 -24.90 -11.53 -10.19
N ALA A 157 -24.74 -12.75 -10.72
CA ALA A 157 -25.54 -13.24 -11.84
C ALA A 157 -27.03 -13.34 -11.51
N ALA A 158 -27.34 -13.65 -10.25
CA ALA A 158 -28.72 -13.66 -9.73
C ALA A 158 -29.24 -12.27 -9.35
N HIS A 159 -28.51 -11.18 -9.65
CA HIS A 159 -28.85 -9.81 -9.27
C HIS A 159 -28.96 -9.57 -7.75
N HIS A 160 -28.25 -10.36 -6.97
CA HIS A 160 -28.09 -10.15 -5.53
C HIS A 160 -26.80 -9.38 -5.24
N PHE A 161 -26.63 -8.96 -3.99
CA PHE A 161 -25.50 -8.17 -3.53
C PHE A 161 -24.70 -8.94 -2.48
N SER A 162 -23.43 -8.61 -2.37
CA SER A 162 -22.55 -9.12 -1.33
C SER A 162 -22.25 -8.02 -0.30
N THR A 163 -22.13 -8.41 0.97
CA THR A 163 -21.65 -7.54 2.04
C THR A 163 -20.35 -8.10 2.58
N TYR A 164 -19.32 -7.29 2.59
CA TYR A 164 -18.00 -7.66 3.08
C TYR A 164 -17.77 -7.03 4.43
N PHE A 165 -17.36 -7.83 5.38
CA PHE A 165 -16.96 -7.37 6.70
C PHE A 165 -15.43 -7.35 6.77
N ALA A 166 -14.88 -6.22 7.17
CA ALA A 166 -13.43 -6.04 7.28
C ALA A 166 -13.05 -5.62 8.70
N ARG A 167 -11.93 -6.14 9.16
CA ARG A 167 -11.33 -5.79 10.43
C ARG A 167 -9.86 -5.49 10.21
N GLU A 168 -9.31 -4.57 11.00
CA GLU A 168 -7.89 -4.21 11.01
C GLU A 168 -7.38 -3.79 9.60
N ALA A 169 -6.25 -4.34 9.17
CA ALA A 169 -5.62 -4.00 7.90
C ALA A 169 -6.49 -4.27 6.65
N MET A 170 -7.47 -5.16 6.74
CA MET A 170 -8.40 -5.44 5.64
C MET A 170 -9.25 -4.23 5.23
N VAL A 171 -9.43 -3.28 6.14
CA VAL A 171 -10.15 -2.02 5.89
C VAL A 171 -9.54 -1.24 4.72
N THR A 172 -8.21 -1.13 4.68
CA THR A 172 -7.51 -0.39 3.63
C THR A 172 -7.67 -1.04 2.26
N VAL A 173 -7.65 -2.37 2.19
CA VAL A 173 -7.89 -3.12 0.96
C VAL A 173 -9.27 -2.84 0.41
N PHE A 174 -10.29 -2.86 1.25
CA PHE A 174 -11.66 -2.60 0.82
C PHE A 174 -11.89 -1.14 0.44
N ILE A 175 -11.31 -0.19 1.16
CA ILE A 175 -11.38 1.23 0.80
C ILE A 175 -10.78 1.45 -0.59
N ASP A 176 -9.60 0.89 -0.86
CA ASP A 176 -8.98 0.99 -2.18
C ASP A 176 -9.84 0.35 -3.27
N SER A 177 -10.44 -0.80 -2.98
CA SER A 177 -11.34 -1.49 -3.92
C SER A 177 -12.59 -0.67 -4.27
N THR A 178 -13.11 0.15 -3.33
CA THR A 178 -14.29 1.00 -3.58
C THR A 178 -14.01 2.18 -4.49
N GLU A 179 -12.78 2.63 -4.60
CA GLU A 179 -12.39 3.73 -5.49
C GLU A 179 -12.70 3.42 -6.96
N ARG A 180 -12.67 2.13 -7.33
CA ARG A 180 -13.03 1.66 -8.68
C ARG A 180 -14.25 0.74 -8.65
N SER A 181 -15.26 1.15 -7.94
CA SER A 181 -16.50 0.39 -7.76
C SER A 181 -17.14 -0.12 -9.05
N PRO A 182 -17.15 0.59 -10.20
CA PRO A 182 -17.67 0.02 -11.45
C PRO A 182 -16.90 -1.23 -11.90
N THR A 183 -15.60 -1.31 -11.62
CA THR A 183 -14.76 -2.47 -11.97
C THR A 183 -14.96 -3.64 -10.99
N PHE A 184 -14.94 -3.35 -9.69
CA PHE A 184 -15.03 -4.35 -8.63
C PHE A 184 -16.43 -4.50 -8.04
N LYS A 185 -17.40 -3.68 -8.49
CA LYS A 185 -18.79 -3.65 -8.00
C LYS A 185 -18.94 -3.46 -6.50
N LEU A 186 -18.02 -2.72 -5.90
CA LEU A 186 -18.01 -2.41 -4.48
C LEU A 186 -18.32 -0.93 -4.25
N PHE A 187 -19.16 -0.62 -3.27
CA PHE A 187 -19.51 0.74 -2.90
C PHE A 187 -19.39 0.94 -1.40
N PRO A 188 -18.98 2.12 -0.94
CA PRO A 188 -19.04 2.46 0.48
C PRO A 188 -20.47 2.37 1.01
N PRO A 189 -20.66 1.99 2.29
CA PRO A 189 -22.01 1.87 2.88
C PRO A 189 -22.76 3.20 2.98
N ASP A 190 -22.05 4.31 3.00
CA ASP A 190 -22.58 5.66 3.11
C ASP A 190 -22.94 6.31 1.78
N THR A 191 -22.81 5.62 0.67
CA THR A 191 -23.17 6.14 -0.65
C THR A 191 -24.68 6.38 -0.74
N VAL A 192 -25.08 7.65 -0.70
CA VAL A 192 -26.48 8.05 -0.73
C VAL A 192 -26.93 8.27 -2.17
N GLY A 193 -28.15 7.82 -2.49
CA GLY A 193 -28.79 8.08 -3.78
C GLY A 193 -28.34 7.18 -4.92
N GLU A 194 -27.49 6.20 -4.69
CA GLU A 194 -27.12 5.20 -5.69
C GLU A 194 -28.13 4.03 -5.73
N PRO A 195 -29.00 3.98 -6.76
CA PRO A 195 -30.06 2.96 -6.80
C PRO A 195 -29.57 1.57 -7.20
N ARG A 196 -28.30 1.43 -7.64
CA ARG A 196 -27.73 0.19 -8.18
C ARG A 196 -26.50 -0.25 -7.42
N ARG A 197 -26.55 -0.23 -6.11
CA ARG A 197 -25.48 -0.81 -5.29
C ARG A 197 -25.31 -2.28 -5.59
N ASN A 198 -24.09 -2.67 -5.90
CA ASN A 198 -23.78 -4.08 -6.13
C ASN A 198 -23.28 -4.76 -4.84
N SER A 199 -22.57 -4.01 -3.96
CA SER A 199 -22.04 -4.58 -2.73
C SER A 199 -21.83 -3.51 -1.66
N TRP A 200 -21.69 -3.93 -0.40
CA TRP A 200 -21.46 -3.07 0.76
C TRP A 200 -20.20 -3.53 1.48
N ILE A 201 -19.47 -2.56 2.00
CA ILE A 201 -18.31 -2.82 2.86
C ILE A 201 -18.53 -2.11 4.19
N PRO A 202 -19.11 -2.77 5.19
CA PRO A 202 -19.04 -2.26 6.54
C PRO A 202 -17.64 -2.45 7.10
N VAL A 203 -17.12 -1.40 7.69
CA VAL A 203 -15.85 -1.40 8.39
C VAL A 203 -16.13 -1.62 9.86
N TRP A 204 -15.50 -2.60 10.45
CA TRP A 204 -15.57 -2.87 11.87
C TRP A 204 -14.23 -2.48 12.53
N THR A 205 -14.29 -1.57 13.46
CA THR A 205 -13.17 -1.28 14.35
C THR A 205 -13.52 -1.74 15.74
N ASP A 206 -12.68 -2.54 16.37
CA ASP A 206 -12.81 -2.80 17.80
C ASP A 206 -12.48 -1.51 18.54
N SER A 207 -13.39 -1.08 19.39
CA SER A 207 -13.21 0.03 20.32
C SER A 207 -12.63 -0.48 21.63
#